data_4d2c8ca0ec9d9f6db0e08293ecc3e6ef
#
_entry.id   4d2c8ca0ec9d9f6db0e08293ecc3e6ef
#
_cell.length_a   1.000
_cell.length_b   1.000
_cell.length_c   1.000
_cell.angle_alpha   90.00
_cell.angle_beta   90.00
_cell.angle_gamma   90.00
#
_symmetry.space_group_name_H-M   'P 1'
#
loop_
_entity.id
_entity.type
_entity.pdbx_description
1 polymer ?
#
loop_
_entity_poly.entity_id
_entity_poly.type
_entity_poly.pdbx_seq_one_letter_code
_entity_poly.pdbx_strand_id
1 'polypeptide(L)'
;MKMKKLCAFVAAGMLALSLVACTDGNEPAKTATEQTQAESTKAEGSSENTESKGGKIGISMPTKSLERWNRDGSYLEKEFEKAGYEVSLTYSDNKIDQQVKDIEGLIADKVDLLVVAAIDGESLAQVLAEAKSQNIPVIAYDRLIMNTDAISYYVSFDNYTVGKLQGEFVAQKLDLANAGDKKFNIEFTGGDPADNNAKFFFNGAMDVIKPYIEKGTVVVPSGQTTFEQVGTAQWDTSKALSRFQNILGSYYSNGTQLDAAVCSNDSTALGVTQAIQSDYAGSNEIIITGQDGDEANLANIIDGKQTMTVYKAVANEAVATLNLGEAILNNEKPDASLIEKSGWSFDCTYDTTSYDNGAAVIPSYLLVPVTVTKDNIQKELVDTGYYTMGSDGYPHPVQ
;
A
#
# COMPACT_ATOMS: atom_id res chain seq x y z
N MET A 1 12.71 -49.62 30.10
CA MET A 1 12.00 -50.25 31.25
C MET A 1 10.71 -49.46 31.51
N LYS A 2 9.56 -50.11 31.27
CA LYS A 2 8.17 -49.91 31.76
C LYS A 2 7.59 -48.46 31.66
N MET A 3 6.70 -48.09 30.71
CA MET A 3 5.30 -48.54 30.47
C MET A 3 4.35 -48.38 31.67
N LYS A 4 3.29 -47.57 31.54
CA LYS A 4 1.85 -47.85 31.75
C LYS A 4 1.11 -46.52 31.88
N LYS A 5 0.16 -46.21 30.99
CA LYS A 5 -1.29 -46.55 30.89
C LYS A 5 -2.14 -45.52 31.67
N LEU A 6 -2.99 -44.79 30.98
CA LEU A 6 -4.35 -45.04 30.55
C LEU A 6 -5.40 -44.70 31.62
N CYS A 7 -6.32 -43.77 31.36
CA CYS A 7 -7.76 -44.01 31.52
C CYS A 7 -8.56 -42.83 30.94
N ALA A 8 -9.45 -43.19 30.01
CA ALA A 8 -10.56 -42.42 29.49
C ALA A 8 -11.79 -42.59 30.40
N PHE A 9 -12.65 -41.60 30.46
CA PHE A 9 -14.08 -41.83 30.76
C PHE A 9 -14.95 -40.97 29.89
N VAL A 10 -15.87 -41.66 29.20
CA VAL A 10 -17.03 -41.23 28.43
C VAL A 10 -18.22 -41.20 29.37
N ALA A 11 -19.10 -40.26 29.26
CA ALA A 11 -20.51 -40.43 29.61
C ALA A 11 -21.39 -39.47 28.80
N ALA A 12 -22.29 -40.11 28.07
CA ALA A 12 -23.40 -39.55 27.28
C ALA A 12 -24.68 -39.50 28.12
N GLY A 13 -25.67 -38.75 27.68
CA GLY A 13 -27.06 -38.79 28.15
C GLY A 13 -27.81 -37.55 27.77
N MET A 14 -28.54 -37.54 26.72
CA MET A 14 -29.92 -37.93 26.36
C MET A 14 -30.98 -36.85 26.67
N LEU A 15 -31.56 -36.41 25.58
CA LEU A 15 -32.96 -36.11 25.20
C LEU A 15 -34.03 -35.88 26.30
N ALA A 16 -34.84 -34.84 26.09
CA ALA A 16 -36.27 -34.96 26.12
C ALA A 16 -36.99 -33.87 25.32
N LEU A 17 -37.72 -34.32 24.31
CA LEU A 17 -38.85 -33.61 23.63
C LEU A 17 -40.05 -33.52 24.55
N SER A 18 -40.82 -32.43 24.42
CA SER A 18 -42.26 -32.47 24.64
C SER A 18 -42.99 -31.43 23.78
N LEU A 19 -43.71 -31.96 22.81
CA LEU A 19 -44.85 -31.36 22.10
C LEU A 19 -46.10 -31.45 23.01
N VAL A 20 -46.94 -30.43 23.03
CA VAL A 20 -48.40 -30.59 23.09
C VAL A 20 -49.08 -29.42 22.37
N ALA A 21 -50.09 -29.78 21.60
CA ALA A 21 -50.85 -29.02 20.64
C ALA A 21 -52.27 -28.67 21.17
N CYS A 22 -52.91 -27.75 20.43
CA CYS A 22 -54.38 -27.58 20.21
C CYS A 22 -55.21 -27.10 21.39
N THR A 23 -56.16 -26.17 21.23
CA THR A 23 -57.37 -26.13 20.35
C THR A 23 -58.14 -24.81 20.53
N ASP A 24 -58.71 -24.38 19.40
CA ASP A 24 -60.03 -23.79 19.13
C ASP A 24 -60.75 -22.78 20.02
N GLY A 25 -61.23 -21.72 19.34
CA GLY A 25 -62.62 -21.40 19.49
C GLY A 25 -63.03 -19.92 19.43
N ASN A 26 -63.53 -19.52 18.25
CA ASN A 26 -64.69 -18.64 17.99
C ASN A 26 -64.63 -17.10 18.11
N GLU A 27 -64.89 -16.51 16.96
CA GLU A 27 -65.45 -15.16 16.68
C GLU A 27 -66.90 -14.99 17.23
N PRO A 28 -67.58 -13.83 17.09
CA PRO A 28 -67.30 -12.52 16.57
C PRO A 28 -67.86 -11.33 17.41
N ALA A 29 -67.49 -10.12 17.13
CA ALA A 29 -68.43 -8.99 16.98
C ALA A 29 -67.77 -7.67 16.53
N LYS A 30 -68.38 -7.07 15.55
CA LYS A 30 -68.16 -5.78 14.90
C LYS A 30 -68.29 -4.59 15.85
N THR A 31 -67.49 -3.55 15.65
CA THR A 31 -68.06 -2.20 15.43
C THR A 31 -67.00 -1.27 14.79
N ALA A 32 -67.44 -0.49 13.81
CA ALA A 32 -66.73 0.43 12.99
C ALA A 32 -66.43 1.77 13.64
N THR A 33 -65.51 2.50 13.05
CA THR A 33 -65.39 3.95 12.79
C THR A 33 -64.08 4.48 13.36
N GLU A 34 -63.20 5.06 12.65
CA GLU A 34 -63.11 6.20 11.76
C GLU A 34 -61.67 6.31 11.15
N GLN A 35 -61.59 6.70 9.90
CA GLN A 35 -60.40 7.02 9.16
C GLN A 35 -59.70 8.27 9.69
N THR A 36 -58.38 8.20 9.84
CA THR A 36 -57.55 9.38 9.62
C THR A 36 -56.36 8.98 8.79
N GLN A 37 -56.36 9.39 7.52
CA GLN A 37 -55.22 9.30 6.62
C GLN A 37 -54.08 10.16 7.16
N ALA A 38 -52.93 9.52 7.42
CA ALA A 38 -51.67 10.20 7.46
C ALA A 38 -50.88 9.74 6.21
N GLU A 39 -50.72 10.65 5.27
CA GLU A 39 -49.83 10.51 4.10
C GLU A 39 -48.43 10.25 4.60
N SER A 40 -47.93 9.03 4.38
CA SER A 40 -46.53 8.76 4.45
C SER A 40 -45.95 9.06 3.04
N THR A 41 -45.30 10.19 2.90
CA THR A 41 -44.39 10.49 1.79
C THR A 41 -43.30 9.44 1.79
N LYS A 42 -43.40 8.55 0.81
CA LYS A 42 -42.36 7.63 0.38
C LYS A 42 -41.24 8.47 -0.19
N ALA A 43 -40.10 8.60 0.51
CA ALA A 43 -38.88 9.06 -0.09
C ALA A 43 -38.46 7.97 -1.10
N GLU A 44 -38.64 8.25 -2.37
CA GLU A 44 -38.00 7.51 -3.44
C GLU A 44 -36.50 7.80 -3.35
N GLY A 45 -35.75 6.85 -2.79
CA GLY A 45 -34.33 6.79 -2.99
C GLY A 45 -34.10 6.54 -4.47
N SER A 46 -33.54 7.51 -5.17
CA SER A 46 -32.98 7.32 -6.49
C SER A 46 -31.85 6.31 -6.35
N SER A 47 -32.12 5.04 -6.63
CA SER A 47 -31.06 4.13 -7.05
C SER A 47 -30.59 4.67 -8.39
N GLU A 48 -29.40 5.26 -8.44
CA GLU A 48 -28.68 5.44 -9.69
C GLU A 48 -28.54 4.05 -10.29
N ASN A 49 -29.27 3.84 -11.37
CA ASN A 49 -29.18 2.65 -12.20
C ASN A 49 -27.87 2.83 -12.99
N THR A 50 -26.74 2.40 -12.43
CA THR A 50 -25.49 2.29 -13.17
C THR A 50 -25.74 1.23 -14.25
N GLU A 51 -25.96 1.66 -15.49
CA GLU A 51 -25.93 0.76 -16.63
C GLU A 51 -24.57 0.05 -16.62
N SER A 52 -24.57 -1.27 -16.51
CA SER A 52 -23.37 -2.09 -16.64
C SER A 52 -22.70 -1.73 -17.95
N LYS A 53 -21.50 -1.17 -17.92
CA LYS A 53 -20.69 -0.89 -19.11
C LYS A 53 -20.30 -2.17 -19.83
N GLY A 54 -20.43 -3.31 -19.16
CA GLY A 54 -20.12 -4.64 -19.66
C GLY A 54 -18.65 -4.74 -20.06
N GLY A 55 -17.84 -5.36 -19.22
CA GLY A 55 -16.42 -5.62 -19.42
C GLY A 55 -15.83 -6.22 -18.16
N LYS A 56 -14.74 -6.96 -18.31
CA LYS A 56 -14.07 -7.67 -17.22
C LYS A 56 -12.69 -7.08 -16.97
N ILE A 57 -12.42 -6.76 -15.73
CA ILE A 57 -11.11 -6.24 -15.29
C ILE A 57 -10.43 -7.30 -14.44
N GLY A 58 -9.22 -7.70 -14.83
CA GLY A 58 -8.35 -8.57 -14.04
C GLY A 58 -7.36 -7.75 -13.23
N ILE A 59 -7.33 -7.95 -11.91
CA ILE A 59 -6.41 -7.26 -11.02
C ILE A 59 -5.54 -8.28 -10.31
N SER A 60 -4.22 -8.13 -10.40
CA SER A 60 -3.25 -9.00 -9.72
C SER A 60 -2.39 -8.20 -8.75
N MET A 61 -2.55 -8.49 -7.45
CA MET A 61 -1.85 -7.85 -6.33
C MET A 61 -0.82 -8.79 -5.70
N PRO A 62 0.28 -8.26 -5.12
CA PRO A 62 1.36 -9.08 -4.57
C PRO A 62 0.93 -9.94 -3.38
N THR A 63 0.29 -9.33 -2.38
CA THR A 63 0.01 -10.01 -1.11
C THR A 63 -0.99 -9.23 -0.26
N LYS A 64 -1.66 -9.95 0.67
CA LYS A 64 -2.45 -9.32 1.74
C LYS A 64 -1.64 -9.05 3.02
N SER A 65 -0.41 -9.55 3.12
CA SER A 65 0.41 -9.41 4.33
C SER A 65 1.00 -8.01 4.53
N LEU A 66 1.02 -7.17 3.51
CA LEU A 66 1.37 -5.76 3.60
C LEU A 66 0.10 -4.93 3.48
N GLU A 67 -0.11 -4.03 4.44
CA GLU A 67 -1.37 -3.28 4.61
C GLU A 67 -1.76 -2.51 3.36
N ARG A 68 -0.80 -1.82 2.73
CA ARG A 68 -1.10 -1.01 1.55
C ARG A 68 -1.78 -1.80 0.44
N TRP A 69 -1.35 -3.05 0.15
CA TRP A 69 -1.92 -3.84 -0.94
C TRP A 69 -3.39 -4.22 -0.73
N ASN A 70 -3.84 -4.30 0.54
CA ASN A 70 -5.26 -4.46 0.84
C ASN A 70 -6.04 -3.20 0.45
N ARG A 71 -5.48 -2.03 0.73
CA ARG A 71 -6.09 -0.74 0.34
C ARG A 71 -6.11 -0.58 -1.19
N ASP A 72 -4.96 -0.78 -1.84
CA ASP A 72 -4.84 -0.67 -3.31
C ASP A 72 -5.85 -1.58 -4.02
N GLY A 73 -5.88 -2.87 -3.68
CA GLY A 73 -6.81 -3.83 -4.28
C GLY A 73 -8.27 -3.46 -4.03
N SER A 74 -8.62 -3.08 -2.80
CA SER A 74 -9.99 -2.68 -2.46
C SER A 74 -10.45 -1.41 -3.18
N TYR A 75 -9.58 -0.40 -3.30
CA TYR A 75 -9.93 0.81 -4.04
C TYR A 75 -10.08 0.55 -5.54
N LEU A 76 -9.17 -0.22 -6.14
CA LEU A 76 -9.28 -0.60 -7.55
C LEU A 76 -10.58 -1.38 -7.82
N GLU A 77 -10.86 -2.43 -7.03
CA GLU A 77 -12.09 -3.22 -7.15
C GLU A 77 -13.31 -2.32 -7.05
N LYS A 78 -13.42 -1.53 -5.99
CA LYS A 78 -14.54 -0.62 -5.74
C LYS A 78 -14.75 0.41 -6.86
N GLU A 79 -13.68 1.04 -7.34
CA GLU A 79 -13.81 2.06 -8.40
C GLU A 79 -14.22 1.45 -9.74
N PHE A 80 -13.67 0.29 -10.14
CA PHE A 80 -14.09 -0.39 -11.36
C PHE A 80 -15.51 -0.97 -11.26
N GLU A 81 -15.90 -1.57 -10.13
CA GLU A 81 -17.27 -2.06 -9.91
C GLU A 81 -18.29 -0.92 -9.93
N LYS A 82 -17.99 0.21 -9.27
CA LYS A 82 -18.81 1.43 -9.29
C LYS A 82 -18.98 1.99 -10.71
N ALA A 83 -17.96 1.85 -11.55
CA ALA A 83 -18.02 2.22 -12.96
C ALA A 83 -18.78 1.20 -13.84
N GLY A 84 -19.23 0.07 -13.28
CA GLY A 84 -20.06 -0.94 -13.94
C GLY A 84 -19.28 -2.07 -14.59
N TYR A 85 -18.03 -2.32 -14.22
CA TYR A 85 -17.22 -3.45 -14.68
C TYR A 85 -17.35 -4.66 -13.75
N GLU A 86 -17.18 -5.87 -14.31
CA GLU A 86 -16.96 -7.10 -13.54
C GLU A 86 -15.48 -7.14 -13.14
N VAL A 87 -15.16 -7.32 -11.86
CA VAL A 87 -13.77 -7.32 -11.37
C VAL A 87 -13.38 -8.71 -10.85
N SER A 88 -12.20 -9.16 -11.25
CA SER A 88 -11.53 -10.35 -10.73
C SER A 88 -10.23 -9.94 -10.06
N LEU A 89 -10.23 -9.88 -8.71
CA LEU A 89 -9.08 -9.48 -7.90
C LEU A 89 -8.38 -10.70 -7.31
N THR A 90 -7.07 -10.80 -7.52
CA THR A 90 -6.22 -11.87 -6.99
C THR A 90 -5.10 -11.33 -6.11
N TYR A 91 -4.64 -12.14 -5.13
CA TYR A 91 -3.49 -11.88 -4.29
C TYR A 91 -2.60 -13.13 -4.24
N SER A 92 -1.34 -12.97 -4.57
CA SER A 92 -0.42 -14.10 -4.83
C SER A 92 0.51 -14.44 -3.66
N ASP A 93 0.26 -13.92 -2.45
CA ASP A 93 1.02 -14.21 -1.19
C ASP A 93 2.54 -14.02 -1.32
N ASN A 94 2.99 -13.03 -2.09
CA ASN A 94 4.40 -12.79 -2.43
C ASN A 94 5.09 -14.01 -3.07
N LYS A 95 4.32 -14.84 -3.80
CA LYS A 95 4.85 -16.00 -4.55
C LYS A 95 4.78 -15.72 -6.04
N ILE A 96 5.93 -15.57 -6.68
CA ILE A 96 6.05 -15.27 -8.11
C ILE A 96 5.31 -16.30 -8.96
N ASP A 97 5.52 -17.59 -8.72
CA ASP A 97 4.86 -18.67 -9.46
C ASP A 97 3.33 -18.66 -9.30
N GLN A 98 2.83 -18.17 -8.17
CA GLN A 98 1.40 -18.01 -7.96
C GLN A 98 0.87 -16.82 -8.75
N GLN A 99 1.60 -15.69 -8.76
CA GLN A 99 1.21 -14.52 -9.54
C GLN A 99 1.13 -14.83 -11.05
N VAL A 100 2.08 -15.60 -11.57
CA VAL A 100 2.03 -16.06 -12.97
C VAL A 100 0.74 -16.85 -13.22
N LYS A 101 0.40 -17.83 -12.36
CA LYS A 101 -0.83 -18.63 -12.49
C LYS A 101 -2.10 -17.80 -12.36
N ASP A 102 -2.11 -16.83 -11.45
CA ASP A 102 -3.24 -15.93 -11.27
C ASP A 102 -3.48 -15.10 -12.53
N ILE A 103 -2.41 -14.58 -13.15
CA ILE A 103 -2.48 -13.84 -14.41
C ILE A 103 -2.91 -14.76 -15.57
N GLU A 104 -2.37 -16.00 -15.66
CA GLU A 104 -2.82 -17.01 -16.63
C GLU A 104 -4.33 -17.27 -16.50
N GLY A 105 -4.83 -17.37 -15.26
CA GLY A 105 -6.26 -17.53 -14.97
C GLY A 105 -7.07 -16.35 -15.47
N LEU A 106 -6.66 -15.11 -15.18
CA LEU A 106 -7.32 -13.89 -15.64
C LEU A 106 -7.36 -13.79 -17.18
N ILE A 107 -6.26 -14.18 -17.86
CA ILE A 107 -6.20 -14.24 -19.33
C ILE A 107 -7.17 -15.29 -19.87
N ALA A 108 -7.23 -16.49 -19.25
CA ALA A 108 -8.16 -17.56 -19.63
C ALA A 108 -9.64 -17.16 -19.45
N ASP A 109 -9.94 -16.35 -18.42
CA ASP A 109 -11.26 -15.76 -18.16
C ASP A 109 -11.62 -14.62 -19.12
N LYS A 110 -10.69 -14.28 -20.04
CA LYS A 110 -10.87 -13.26 -21.08
C LYS A 110 -11.22 -11.88 -20.51
N VAL A 111 -10.42 -11.43 -19.55
CA VAL A 111 -10.54 -10.05 -19.08
C VAL A 111 -10.20 -9.06 -20.21
N ASP A 112 -10.85 -7.90 -20.20
CA ASP A 112 -10.66 -6.86 -21.21
C ASP A 112 -9.48 -5.94 -20.89
N LEU A 113 -9.06 -5.91 -19.62
CA LEU A 113 -7.93 -5.15 -19.13
C LEU A 113 -7.27 -5.91 -17.97
N LEU A 114 -5.94 -5.91 -17.94
CA LEU A 114 -5.15 -6.35 -16.79
C LEU A 114 -4.54 -5.14 -16.06
N VAL A 115 -4.69 -5.12 -14.73
CA VAL A 115 -4.01 -4.20 -13.81
C VAL A 115 -3.11 -5.03 -12.91
N VAL A 116 -1.80 -4.84 -13.00
CA VAL A 116 -0.83 -5.74 -12.37
C VAL A 116 0.17 -4.97 -11.53
N ALA A 117 0.17 -5.24 -10.21
CA ALA A 117 1.25 -4.86 -9.29
C ALA A 117 2.21 -6.05 -9.14
N ALA A 118 3.38 -5.99 -9.76
CA ALA A 118 4.30 -7.12 -9.80
C ALA A 118 4.94 -7.43 -8.44
N ILE A 119 5.07 -8.72 -8.09
CA ILE A 119 5.90 -9.16 -6.97
C ILE A 119 7.38 -8.94 -7.32
N ASP A 120 7.76 -9.37 -8.51
CA ASP A 120 9.08 -9.24 -9.10
C ASP A 120 8.93 -8.65 -10.50
N GLY A 121 9.59 -7.51 -10.73
CA GLY A 121 9.45 -6.77 -11.97
C GLY A 121 9.91 -7.55 -13.21
N GLU A 122 10.85 -8.49 -13.09
CA GLU A 122 11.46 -9.19 -14.22
C GLU A 122 10.77 -10.51 -14.57
N SER A 123 9.92 -11.04 -13.70
CA SER A 123 9.42 -12.42 -13.79
C SER A 123 8.15 -12.59 -14.64
N LEU A 124 7.46 -11.50 -15.03
CA LEU A 124 6.13 -11.56 -15.66
C LEU A 124 6.16 -11.46 -17.19
N ALA A 125 7.33 -11.25 -17.82
CA ALA A 125 7.43 -10.97 -19.25
C ALA A 125 6.77 -12.05 -20.11
N GLN A 126 6.91 -13.34 -19.76
CA GLN A 126 6.36 -14.45 -20.55
C GLN A 126 4.84 -14.50 -20.51
N VAL A 127 4.24 -14.43 -19.31
CA VAL A 127 2.77 -14.49 -19.16
C VAL A 127 2.10 -13.23 -19.75
N LEU A 128 2.75 -12.07 -19.66
CA LEU A 128 2.22 -10.84 -20.25
C LEU A 128 2.36 -10.81 -21.79
N ALA A 129 3.32 -11.53 -22.36
CA ALA A 129 3.36 -11.75 -23.81
C ALA A 129 2.13 -12.54 -24.30
N GLU A 130 1.57 -13.46 -23.48
CA GLU A 130 0.31 -14.13 -23.78
C GLU A 130 -0.85 -13.14 -23.77
N ALA A 131 -0.99 -12.30 -22.75
CA ALA A 131 -1.99 -11.23 -22.70
C ALA A 131 -1.95 -10.35 -23.94
N LYS A 132 -0.73 -9.91 -24.34
CA LYS A 132 -0.51 -9.13 -25.57
C LYS A 132 -0.97 -9.86 -26.82
N SER A 133 -0.68 -11.18 -26.95
CA SER A 133 -1.09 -11.99 -28.11
C SER A 133 -2.60 -12.09 -28.26
N GLN A 134 -3.33 -11.95 -27.15
CA GLN A 134 -4.80 -11.93 -27.09
C GLN A 134 -5.39 -10.51 -27.15
N ASN A 135 -4.55 -9.48 -27.36
CA ASN A 135 -4.91 -8.07 -27.35
C ASN A 135 -5.51 -7.57 -26.04
N ILE A 136 -5.12 -8.16 -24.91
CA ILE A 136 -5.49 -7.69 -23.58
C ILE A 136 -4.48 -6.60 -23.18
N PRO A 137 -4.89 -5.33 -23.03
CA PRO A 137 -4.01 -4.27 -22.57
C PRO A 137 -3.61 -4.49 -21.11
N VAL A 138 -2.40 -4.04 -20.75
CA VAL A 138 -1.84 -4.19 -19.41
C VAL A 138 -1.43 -2.83 -18.86
N ILE A 139 -1.93 -2.48 -17.68
CA ILE A 139 -1.45 -1.37 -16.87
C ILE A 139 -0.54 -1.94 -15.79
N ALA A 140 0.72 -1.52 -15.78
CA ALA A 140 1.58 -1.72 -14.62
C ALA A 140 1.12 -0.75 -13.52
N TYR A 141 0.73 -1.29 -12.37
CA TYR A 141 0.20 -0.53 -11.23
C TYR A 141 1.24 -0.47 -10.12
N ASP A 142 1.55 0.73 -9.66
CA ASP A 142 2.56 1.06 -8.63
C ASP A 142 3.98 0.56 -8.96
N ARG A 143 4.16 -0.68 -9.41
CA ARG A 143 5.45 -1.30 -9.72
C ARG A 143 5.67 -1.45 -11.20
N LEU A 144 6.78 -0.89 -11.73
CA LEU A 144 7.13 -1.03 -13.13
C LEU A 144 7.51 -2.49 -13.44
N ILE A 145 6.90 -3.04 -14.48
CA ILE A 145 7.22 -4.38 -14.98
C ILE A 145 8.28 -4.27 -16.08
N MET A 146 9.38 -5.03 -15.89
CA MET A 146 10.60 -4.94 -16.69
C MET A 146 10.62 -5.93 -17.86
N ASN A 147 11.48 -5.68 -18.82
CA ASN A 147 11.89 -6.59 -19.89
C ASN A 147 10.72 -7.11 -20.77
N THR A 148 9.66 -6.33 -20.94
CA THR A 148 8.49 -6.67 -21.76
C THR A 148 7.92 -5.47 -22.48
N ASP A 149 7.43 -5.70 -23.70
CA ASP A 149 6.71 -4.71 -24.50
C ASP A 149 5.18 -4.89 -24.44
N ALA A 150 4.71 -5.66 -23.46
CA ALA A 150 3.30 -5.93 -23.23
C ALA A 150 2.60 -4.83 -22.39
N ILE A 151 3.37 -3.96 -21.73
CA ILE A 151 2.84 -2.89 -20.88
C ILE A 151 2.38 -1.72 -21.75
N SER A 152 1.12 -1.32 -21.58
CA SER A 152 0.55 -0.17 -22.28
C SER A 152 0.89 1.15 -21.57
N TYR A 153 0.74 1.16 -20.25
CA TYR A 153 0.98 2.31 -19.38
C TYR A 153 1.45 1.87 -18.00
N TYR A 154 2.04 2.82 -17.29
CA TYR A 154 2.42 2.70 -15.89
C TYR A 154 1.70 3.78 -15.07
N VAL A 155 1.09 3.40 -13.95
CA VAL A 155 0.50 4.32 -12.98
C VAL A 155 1.19 4.12 -11.66
N SER A 156 1.73 5.18 -11.09
CA SER A 156 2.46 5.13 -9.82
C SER A 156 2.58 6.53 -9.22
N PHE A 157 3.44 6.66 -8.23
CA PHE A 157 3.90 7.94 -7.70
C PHE A 157 5.28 8.30 -8.25
N ASP A 158 5.69 9.56 -8.06
CA ASP A 158 7.07 9.95 -8.34
C ASP A 158 8.00 9.33 -7.28
N ASN A 159 8.49 8.13 -7.59
CA ASN A 159 9.25 7.29 -6.68
C ASN A 159 10.60 7.91 -6.27
N TYR A 160 11.25 8.65 -7.17
CA TYR A 160 12.47 9.37 -6.84
C TYR A 160 12.20 10.50 -5.83
N THR A 161 11.12 11.25 -6.05
CA THR A 161 10.68 12.32 -5.15
C THR A 161 10.30 11.78 -3.77
N VAL A 162 9.73 10.58 -3.65
CA VAL A 162 9.50 9.94 -2.34
C VAL A 162 10.81 9.85 -1.53
N GLY A 163 11.85 9.25 -2.11
CA GLY A 163 13.13 9.15 -1.43
C GLY A 163 13.77 10.51 -1.15
N LYS A 164 13.69 11.43 -2.11
CA LYS A 164 14.18 12.80 -1.94
C LYS A 164 13.52 13.50 -0.76
N LEU A 165 12.20 13.41 -0.61
CA LEU A 165 11.47 13.98 0.53
C LEU A 165 11.95 13.40 1.87
N GLN A 166 12.24 12.10 1.93
CA GLN A 166 12.81 11.46 3.13
C GLN A 166 14.19 12.02 3.46
N GLY A 167 15.07 12.11 2.46
CA GLY A 167 16.42 12.69 2.62
C GLY A 167 16.38 14.16 3.03
N GLU A 168 15.54 14.97 2.37
CA GLU A 168 15.37 16.40 2.69
C GLU A 168 14.82 16.59 4.10
N PHE A 169 13.85 15.78 4.52
CA PHE A 169 13.32 15.82 5.87
C PHE A 169 14.41 15.58 6.93
N VAL A 170 15.22 14.53 6.75
CA VAL A 170 16.34 14.24 7.66
C VAL A 170 17.37 15.36 7.64
N ALA A 171 17.76 15.85 6.46
CA ALA A 171 18.73 16.94 6.34
C ALA A 171 18.26 18.23 7.02
N GLN A 172 16.97 18.54 6.90
CA GLN A 172 16.36 19.70 7.54
C GLN A 172 16.26 19.54 9.08
N LYS A 173 15.78 18.39 9.56
CA LYS A 173 15.59 18.14 11.00
C LYS A 173 16.91 18.12 11.76
N LEU A 174 17.98 17.62 11.15
CA LEU A 174 19.33 17.63 11.73
C LEU A 174 20.10 18.93 11.43
N ASP A 175 19.53 19.84 10.65
CA ASP A 175 20.17 21.09 10.20
C ASP A 175 21.57 20.84 9.62
N LEU A 176 21.66 19.82 8.72
CA LEU A 176 22.95 19.37 8.17
C LEU A 176 23.70 20.45 7.41
N ALA A 177 23.00 21.43 6.84
CA ALA A 177 23.60 22.55 6.13
C ALA A 177 24.39 23.46 7.06
N ASN A 178 23.97 23.61 8.31
CA ASN A 178 24.56 24.48 9.33
C ASN A 178 25.26 23.69 10.46
N ALA A 179 25.56 22.42 10.23
CA ALA A 179 26.10 21.51 11.24
C ALA A 179 27.47 21.97 11.87
N GLY A 180 28.26 22.76 11.11
CA GLY A 180 29.62 23.10 11.52
C GLY A 180 30.49 21.86 11.69
N ASP A 181 31.05 21.64 12.88
CA ASP A 181 31.87 20.47 13.21
C ASP A 181 31.06 19.30 13.79
N LYS A 182 29.76 19.45 13.95
CA LYS A 182 28.89 18.35 14.41
C LYS A 182 28.87 17.22 13.42
N LYS A 183 28.78 16.00 13.96
CA LYS A 183 28.60 14.76 13.18
C LYS A 183 27.34 14.07 13.60
N PHE A 184 26.66 13.48 12.63
CA PHE A 184 25.41 12.76 12.82
C PHE A 184 25.54 11.34 12.29
N ASN A 185 25.08 10.38 13.07
CA ASN A 185 25.09 8.97 12.70
C ASN A 185 23.74 8.60 12.10
N ILE A 186 23.74 8.17 10.84
CA ILE A 186 22.56 7.82 10.07
C ILE A 186 22.71 6.38 9.54
N GLU A 187 21.63 5.59 9.62
CA GLU A 187 21.56 4.29 9.01
C GLU A 187 20.44 4.24 7.94
N PHE A 188 20.60 3.35 6.96
CA PHE A 188 19.64 3.18 5.87
C PHE A 188 19.01 1.79 5.91
N THR A 189 17.71 1.73 5.59
CA THR A 189 16.98 0.48 5.40
C THR A 189 16.16 0.60 4.12
N GLY A 190 16.62 -0.07 3.06
CA GLY A 190 16.02 -0.04 1.73
C GLY A 190 14.91 -1.06 1.57
N GLY A 191 14.25 -1.02 0.42
CA GLY A 191 13.17 -1.92 0.04
C GLY A 191 13.63 -3.21 -0.64
N ASP A 192 12.65 -3.89 -1.26
CA ASP A 192 12.88 -5.16 -1.94
C ASP A 192 13.75 -4.98 -3.20
N PRO A 193 14.87 -5.71 -3.34
CA PRO A 193 15.66 -5.70 -4.56
C PRO A 193 14.93 -6.17 -5.83
N ALA A 194 13.86 -6.95 -5.69
CA ALA A 194 13.02 -7.39 -6.79
C ALA A 194 12.01 -6.33 -7.27
N ASP A 195 11.85 -5.25 -6.49
CA ASP A 195 11.01 -4.11 -6.83
C ASP A 195 11.87 -2.97 -7.40
N ASN A 196 11.65 -2.64 -8.67
CA ASN A 196 12.41 -1.56 -9.34
C ASN A 196 12.28 -0.21 -8.63
N ASN A 197 11.14 0.07 -7.99
CA ASN A 197 10.91 1.32 -7.28
C ASN A 197 11.85 1.51 -6.08
N ALA A 198 12.25 0.42 -5.43
CA ALA A 198 13.11 0.47 -4.25
C ALA A 198 14.44 1.20 -4.49
N LYS A 199 14.98 1.09 -5.71
CA LYS A 199 16.18 1.83 -6.12
C LYS A 199 15.93 3.33 -6.25
N PHE A 200 14.76 3.73 -6.76
CA PHE A 200 14.40 5.15 -6.88
C PHE A 200 14.27 5.79 -5.50
N PHE A 201 13.61 5.12 -4.56
CA PHE A 201 13.50 5.62 -3.18
C PHE A 201 14.88 5.78 -2.53
N PHE A 202 15.71 4.75 -2.62
CA PHE A 202 17.06 4.79 -2.06
C PHE A 202 17.90 5.89 -2.70
N ASN A 203 17.90 6.00 -4.02
CA ASN A 203 18.69 6.99 -4.75
C ASN A 203 18.21 8.42 -4.44
N GLY A 204 16.91 8.66 -4.40
CA GLY A 204 16.37 9.96 -4.05
C GLY A 204 16.82 10.43 -2.67
N ALA A 205 16.77 9.56 -1.66
CA ALA A 205 17.26 9.87 -0.31
C ALA A 205 18.79 10.04 -0.28
N MET A 206 19.50 9.15 -0.98
CA MET A 206 20.96 9.16 -1.01
C MET A 206 21.51 10.41 -1.70
N ASP A 207 20.90 10.86 -2.80
CA ASP A 207 21.35 12.06 -3.52
C ASP A 207 21.29 13.33 -2.64
N VAL A 208 20.37 13.37 -1.66
CA VAL A 208 20.32 14.44 -0.66
C VAL A 208 21.37 14.25 0.43
N ILE A 209 21.56 13.03 0.93
CA ILE A 209 22.40 12.77 2.11
C ILE A 209 23.88 12.56 1.75
N LYS A 210 24.16 11.99 0.59
CA LYS A 210 25.55 11.68 0.15
C LYS A 210 26.54 12.84 0.22
N PRO A 211 26.20 14.09 -0.18
CA PRO A 211 27.13 15.21 -0.04
C PRO A 211 27.59 15.46 1.40
N TYR A 212 26.73 15.17 2.38
CA TYR A 212 27.06 15.29 3.80
C TYR A 212 27.89 14.11 4.30
N ILE A 213 27.72 12.91 3.74
CA ILE A 213 28.60 11.75 3.99
C ILE A 213 30.00 12.06 3.46
N GLU A 214 30.14 12.55 2.23
CA GLU A 214 31.41 12.90 1.61
C GLU A 214 32.15 14.02 2.35
N LYS A 215 31.40 14.98 2.92
CA LYS A 215 31.94 16.04 3.77
C LYS A 215 32.30 15.54 5.18
N GLY A 216 31.84 14.38 5.61
CA GLY A 216 32.05 13.82 6.94
C GLY A 216 31.15 14.45 8.03
N THR A 217 30.10 15.21 7.64
CA THR A 217 29.05 15.67 8.52
C THR A 217 28.11 14.54 8.90
N VAL A 218 27.81 13.65 7.96
CA VAL A 218 27.07 12.41 8.19
C VAL A 218 28.05 11.24 8.22
N VAL A 219 27.91 10.38 9.19
CA VAL A 219 28.61 9.11 9.34
C VAL A 219 27.60 7.99 9.24
N VAL A 220 27.92 6.91 8.56
CA VAL A 220 27.15 5.66 8.55
C VAL A 220 28.00 4.61 9.26
N PRO A 221 27.82 4.39 10.58
CA PRO A 221 28.67 3.51 11.38
C PRO A 221 28.72 2.08 10.88
N SER A 222 27.63 1.56 10.30
CA SER A 222 27.60 0.23 9.65
C SER A 222 28.42 0.16 8.36
N GLY A 223 28.73 1.31 7.74
CA GLY A 223 29.33 1.39 6.41
C GLY A 223 28.41 0.97 5.27
N GLN A 224 27.14 0.72 5.53
CA GLN A 224 26.17 0.24 4.53
C GLN A 224 25.56 1.43 3.78
N THR A 225 26.10 1.76 2.64
CA THR A 225 25.75 2.95 1.86
C THR A 225 25.32 2.64 0.42
N THR A 226 25.21 1.38 0.06
CA THR A 226 24.70 0.96 -1.27
C THR A 226 23.35 0.25 -1.13
N PHE A 227 22.54 0.30 -2.19
CA PHE A 227 21.22 -0.32 -2.20
C PHE A 227 21.29 -1.83 -1.90
N GLU A 228 22.28 -2.52 -2.45
CA GLU A 228 22.48 -3.96 -2.26
C GLU A 228 22.75 -4.33 -0.78
N GLN A 229 23.39 -3.41 -0.03
CA GLN A 229 23.71 -3.64 1.39
C GLN A 229 22.51 -3.40 2.32
N VAL A 230 21.59 -2.52 1.91
CA VAL A 230 20.47 -2.07 2.77
C VAL A 230 19.15 -2.69 2.39
N GLY A 231 19.04 -3.39 1.26
CA GLY A 231 17.83 -3.97 0.72
C GLY A 231 17.14 -4.95 1.69
N THR A 232 15.82 -4.91 1.71
CA THR A 232 14.96 -5.75 2.55
C THR A 232 14.01 -6.56 1.66
N ALA A 233 14.35 -7.82 1.43
CA ALA A 233 13.58 -8.69 0.55
C ALA A 233 12.10 -8.81 1.01
N GLN A 234 11.18 -8.67 0.05
CA GLN A 234 9.74 -8.71 0.23
C GLN A 234 9.19 -7.56 1.11
N TRP A 235 9.96 -6.50 1.33
CA TRP A 235 9.59 -5.40 2.23
C TRP A 235 9.23 -5.89 3.65
N ASP A 236 9.82 -7.02 4.07
CA ASP A 236 9.43 -7.76 5.26
C ASP A 236 9.88 -7.08 6.54
N THR A 237 8.91 -6.75 7.40
CA THR A 237 9.13 -6.09 8.70
C THR A 237 10.09 -6.87 9.61
N SER A 238 9.99 -8.21 9.64
CA SER A 238 10.83 -9.05 10.52
C SER A 238 12.28 -9.09 10.04
N LYS A 239 12.50 -9.04 8.72
CA LYS A 239 13.85 -8.93 8.14
C LYS A 239 14.47 -7.57 8.46
N ALA A 240 13.70 -6.48 8.33
CA ALA A 240 14.13 -5.14 8.72
C ALA A 240 14.47 -5.09 10.22
N LEU A 241 13.60 -5.63 11.09
CA LEU A 241 13.82 -5.75 12.52
C LEU A 241 15.15 -6.47 12.83
N SER A 242 15.31 -7.68 12.33
CA SER A 242 16.49 -8.51 12.61
C SER A 242 17.78 -7.87 12.12
N ARG A 243 17.76 -7.27 10.91
CA ARG A 243 18.91 -6.57 10.37
C ARG A 243 19.27 -5.36 11.24
N PHE A 244 18.29 -4.59 11.66
CA PHE A 244 18.53 -3.38 12.44
C PHE A 244 18.99 -3.70 13.87
N GLN A 245 18.48 -4.74 14.49
CA GLN A 245 19.01 -5.26 15.77
C GLN A 245 20.50 -5.61 15.68
N ASN A 246 20.92 -6.25 14.57
CA ASN A 246 22.33 -6.53 14.33
C ASN A 246 23.17 -5.27 14.19
N ILE A 247 22.65 -4.21 13.53
CA ILE A 247 23.30 -2.91 13.43
C ILE A 247 23.45 -2.28 14.81
N LEU A 248 22.37 -2.24 15.60
CA LEU A 248 22.39 -1.66 16.96
C LEU A 248 23.41 -2.40 17.85
N GLY A 249 23.39 -3.73 17.87
CA GLY A 249 24.32 -4.53 18.66
C GLY A 249 25.77 -4.36 18.25
N SER A 250 26.04 -4.17 16.95
CA SER A 250 27.42 -4.09 16.44
C SER A 250 28.03 -2.69 16.54
N TYR A 251 27.25 -1.64 16.36
CA TYR A 251 27.76 -0.28 16.17
C TYR A 251 27.29 0.71 17.21
N TYR A 252 26.24 0.41 17.99
CA TYR A 252 25.61 1.35 18.93
C TYR A 252 25.62 0.87 20.38
N SER A 253 26.06 -0.36 20.65
CA SER A 253 26.15 -0.91 22.01
C SER A 253 27.17 -0.24 22.93
N ASN A 254 28.09 0.56 22.36
CA ASN A 254 29.16 1.28 23.08
C ASN A 254 28.80 2.71 23.50
N GLY A 255 27.53 3.12 23.36
CA GLY A 255 27.05 4.47 23.66
C GLY A 255 27.14 5.45 22.47
N THR A 256 27.49 4.97 21.27
CA THR A 256 27.35 5.76 20.04
C THR A 256 25.88 6.12 19.85
N GLN A 257 25.57 7.40 19.58
CA GLN A 257 24.20 7.84 19.32
C GLN A 257 23.80 7.56 17.87
N LEU A 258 22.57 7.11 17.65
CA LEU A 258 21.90 7.04 16.36
C LEU A 258 21.03 8.30 16.22
N ASP A 259 21.23 9.10 15.18
CA ASP A 259 20.49 10.35 14.98
C ASP A 259 19.33 10.16 14.00
N ALA A 260 19.50 9.31 12.98
CA ALA A 260 18.40 9.00 12.05
C ALA A 260 18.51 7.57 11.47
N ALA A 261 17.33 7.01 11.15
CA ALA A 261 17.15 5.82 10.34
C ALA A 261 16.30 6.17 9.12
N VAL A 262 16.92 6.18 7.94
CA VAL A 262 16.24 6.41 6.67
C VAL A 262 15.65 5.09 6.18
N CYS A 263 14.35 4.92 6.35
CA CYS A 263 13.60 3.73 5.95
C CYS A 263 12.80 4.04 4.70
N SER A 264 12.89 3.19 3.69
CA SER A 264 12.24 3.42 2.40
C SER A 264 10.71 3.34 2.46
N ASN A 265 10.14 2.51 3.39
CA ASN A 265 8.69 2.45 3.60
C ASN A 265 8.30 2.14 5.05
N ASP A 266 7.01 2.14 5.32
CA ASP A 266 6.44 1.97 6.65
C ASP A 266 6.62 0.54 7.19
N SER A 267 6.52 -0.50 6.35
CA SER A 267 6.77 -1.88 6.80
C SER A 267 8.22 -2.05 7.31
N THR A 268 9.21 -1.47 6.61
CA THR A 268 10.61 -1.50 7.06
C THR A 268 10.83 -0.56 8.26
N ALA A 269 10.20 0.61 8.28
CA ALA A 269 10.24 1.54 9.40
C ALA A 269 9.65 0.93 10.68
N LEU A 270 8.59 0.14 10.57
CA LEU A 270 7.99 -0.57 11.70
C LEU A 270 9.00 -1.55 12.33
N GLY A 271 9.70 -2.33 11.50
CA GLY A 271 10.76 -3.23 11.98
C GLY A 271 11.91 -2.49 12.65
N VAL A 272 12.35 -1.39 12.05
CA VAL A 272 13.41 -0.52 12.61
C VAL A 272 12.96 0.11 13.93
N THR A 273 11.73 0.62 14.00
CA THR A 273 11.16 1.18 15.24
C THR A 273 11.11 0.16 16.35
N GLN A 274 10.69 -1.08 16.06
CA GLN A 274 10.69 -2.19 17.02
C GLN A 274 12.12 -2.54 17.50
N ALA A 275 13.10 -2.58 16.60
CA ALA A 275 14.49 -2.81 16.96
C ALA A 275 15.03 -1.72 17.90
N ILE A 276 14.75 -0.45 17.59
CA ILE A 276 15.16 0.68 18.42
C ILE A 276 14.52 0.59 19.80
N GLN A 277 13.24 0.28 19.90
CA GLN A 277 12.53 0.14 21.17
C GLN A 277 13.06 -0.99 22.05
N SER A 278 13.51 -2.10 21.43
CA SER A 278 13.99 -3.27 22.17
C SER A 278 15.47 -3.24 22.51
N ASP A 279 16.32 -2.70 21.62
CA ASP A 279 17.77 -2.92 21.68
C ASP A 279 18.62 -1.65 21.68
N TYR A 280 18.06 -0.48 21.42
CA TYR A 280 18.83 0.77 21.44
C TYR A 280 19.05 1.27 22.88
N ALA A 281 20.31 1.38 23.28
CA ALA A 281 20.69 1.80 24.63
C ALA A 281 20.74 3.33 24.83
N GLY A 282 20.62 4.11 23.75
CA GLY A 282 20.60 5.58 23.82
C GLY A 282 19.25 6.13 24.28
N SER A 283 19.20 7.42 24.58
CA SER A 283 17.98 8.11 25.04
C SER A 283 17.62 9.35 24.19
N ASN A 284 18.37 9.63 23.13
CA ASN A 284 18.06 10.72 22.21
C ASN A 284 16.89 10.35 21.29
N GLU A 285 16.16 11.36 20.83
CA GLU A 285 15.18 11.19 19.77
C GLU A 285 15.89 10.80 18.47
N ILE A 286 15.29 9.85 17.75
CA ILE A 286 15.80 9.35 16.48
C ILE A 286 14.81 9.70 15.40
N ILE A 287 15.30 10.32 14.32
CA ILE A 287 14.48 10.58 13.14
C ILE A 287 14.29 9.28 12.38
N ILE A 288 13.04 8.85 12.20
CA ILE A 288 12.71 7.65 11.44
C ILE A 288 11.78 8.07 10.29
N THR A 289 12.18 7.78 9.06
CA THR A 289 11.35 8.01 7.88
C THR A 289 10.54 6.76 7.53
N GLY A 290 9.51 6.94 6.72
CA GLY A 290 8.68 5.88 6.16
C GLY A 290 8.00 6.32 4.87
N GLN A 291 7.16 5.48 4.31
CA GLN A 291 6.33 5.73 3.14
C GLN A 291 5.10 4.81 3.23
N ASP A 292 3.99 5.20 2.64
CA ASP A 292 2.71 4.52 2.44
C ASP A 292 1.59 4.99 3.38
N GLY A 293 1.90 5.48 4.60
CA GLY A 293 0.90 5.89 5.58
C GLY A 293 0.17 4.71 6.22
N ASP A 294 0.89 3.64 6.55
CA ASP A 294 0.29 2.47 7.21
C ASP A 294 -0.18 2.82 8.63
N GLU A 295 -1.30 2.24 9.04
CA GLU A 295 -2.01 2.59 10.27
C GLU A 295 -1.13 2.49 11.52
N ALA A 296 -0.35 1.41 11.64
CA ALA A 296 0.58 1.23 12.75
C ALA A 296 1.69 2.29 12.79
N ASN A 297 2.12 2.77 11.62
CA ASN A 297 3.16 3.79 11.50
C ASN A 297 2.61 5.19 11.76
N LEU A 298 1.38 5.47 11.36
CA LEU A 298 0.69 6.71 11.73
C LEU A 298 0.50 6.80 13.26
N ALA A 299 0.14 5.70 13.91
CA ALA A 299 0.11 5.62 15.37
C ALA A 299 1.49 5.88 15.98
N ASN A 300 2.56 5.30 15.44
CA ASN A 300 3.93 5.55 15.86
C ASN A 300 4.35 7.03 15.67
N ILE A 301 3.87 7.70 14.63
CA ILE A 301 4.12 9.13 14.39
C ILE A 301 3.43 9.97 15.48
N ILE A 302 2.19 9.66 15.82
CA ILE A 302 1.44 10.35 16.90
C ILE A 302 2.14 10.14 18.24
N ASP A 303 2.60 8.92 18.51
CA ASP A 303 3.32 8.57 19.74
C ASP A 303 4.75 9.10 19.80
N GLY A 304 5.29 9.66 18.71
CA GLY A 304 6.68 10.14 18.62
C GLY A 304 7.72 9.03 18.49
N LYS A 305 7.32 7.80 18.07
CA LYS A 305 8.20 6.65 17.84
C LYS A 305 8.72 6.58 16.41
N GLN A 306 8.03 7.21 15.47
CA GLN A 306 8.44 7.49 14.09
C GLN A 306 8.22 8.97 13.81
N THR A 307 9.00 9.57 12.92
CA THR A 307 8.97 11.02 12.76
C THR A 307 8.13 11.48 11.59
N MET A 308 8.11 10.71 10.50
CA MET A 308 7.36 11.04 9.29
C MET A 308 7.09 9.80 8.45
N THR A 309 6.11 9.91 7.58
CA THR A 309 5.92 9.03 6.42
C THR A 309 5.68 9.87 5.17
N VAL A 310 6.04 9.35 4.01
CA VAL A 310 5.65 9.92 2.72
C VAL A 310 4.37 9.20 2.29
N TYR A 311 3.26 9.90 2.40
CA TYR A 311 1.95 9.33 2.08
C TYR A 311 1.74 9.25 0.58
N LYS A 312 1.30 8.07 0.14
CA LYS A 312 0.83 7.78 -1.20
C LYS A 312 -0.67 7.57 -1.15
N ALA A 313 -1.43 8.50 -1.72
CA ALA A 313 -2.90 8.42 -1.73
C ALA A 313 -3.38 7.36 -2.73
N VAL A 314 -3.35 6.08 -2.33
CA VAL A 314 -3.68 4.94 -3.20
C VAL A 314 -5.13 4.98 -3.74
N ALA A 315 -6.04 5.66 -3.04
CA ALA A 315 -7.37 5.94 -3.58
C ALA A 315 -7.31 6.77 -4.88
N ASN A 316 -6.41 7.77 -4.93
CA ASN A 316 -6.20 8.58 -6.13
C ASN A 316 -5.53 7.78 -7.25
N GLU A 317 -4.60 6.89 -6.90
CA GLU A 317 -3.95 5.98 -7.85
C GLU A 317 -4.98 5.04 -8.50
N ALA A 318 -5.93 4.52 -7.72
CA ALA A 318 -7.03 3.71 -8.23
C ALA A 318 -7.95 4.51 -9.18
N VAL A 319 -8.30 5.76 -8.84
CA VAL A 319 -9.09 6.66 -9.72
C VAL A 319 -8.34 6.96 -11.02
N ALA A 320 -7.04 7.25 -10.95
CA ALA A 320 -6.23 7.47 -12.15
C ALA A 320 -6.18 6.21 -13.02
N THR A 321 -6.04 5.03 -12.40
CA THR A 321 -6.03 3.74 -13.09
C THR A 321 -7.38 3.43 -13.74
N LEU A 322 -8.50 3.72 -13.07
CA LEU A 322 -9.84 3.58 -13.66
C LEU A 322 -9.97 4.44 -14.91
N ASN A 323 -9.69 5.76 -14.83
CA ASN A 323 -9.87 6.65 -15.95
C ASN A 323 -8.94 6.31 -17.13
N LEU A 324 -7.72 5.89 -16.83
CA LEU A 324 -6.79 5.39 -17.84
C LEU A 324 -7.31 4.10 -18.49
N GLY A 325 -7.79 3.15 -17.68
CA GLY A 325 -8.38 1.89 -18.15
C GLY A 325 -9.58 2.13 -19.04
N GLU A 326 -10.50 3.03 -18.67
CA GLU A 326 -11.66 3.39 -19.48
C GLU A 326 -11.27 3.99 -20.84
N ALA A 327 -10.28 4.89 -20.85
CA ALA A 327 -9.79 5.47 -22.12
C ALA A 327 -9.19 4.38 -23.02
N ILE A 328 -8.42 3.43 -22.47
CA ILE A 328 -7.86 2.30 -23.22
C ILE A 328 -8.96 1.40 -23.78
N LEU A 329 -9.97 1.04 -22.97
CA LEU A 329 -11.10 0.20 -23.36
C LEU A 329 -11.98 0.87 -24.44
N ASN A 330 -12.03 2.20 -24.45
CA ASN A 330 -12.67 3.01 -25.50
C ASN A 330 -11.81 3.17 -26.77
N ASN A 331 -10.67 2.45 -26.87
CA ASN A 331 -9.70 2.56 -27.96
C ASN A 331 -9.09 3.97 -28.12
N GLU A 332 -9.04 4.74 -27.06
CA GLU A 332 -8.31 6.01 -27.03
C GLU A 332 -6.81 5.72 -26.84
N LYS A 333 -5.99 6.75 -27.14
CA LYS A 333 -4.55 6.76 -26.82
C LYS A 333 -4.32 7.84 -25.76
N PRO A 334 -4.44 7.49 -24.47
CA PRO A 334 -4.25 8.43 -23.38
C PRO A 334 -2.88 9.12 -23.43
N ASP A 335 -2.88 10.43 -23.18
CA ASP A 335 -1.70 11.28 -23.09
C ASP A 335 -1.88 12.29 -21.94
N ALA A 336 -1.04 13.31 -21.86
CA ALA A 336 -1.12 14.35 -20.84
C ALA A 336 -2.51 15.00 -20.71
N SER A 337 -3.32 15.03 -21.78
CA SER A 337 -4.66 15.62 -21.76
C SER A 337 -5.68 14.82 -20.94
N LEU A 338 -5.38 13.56 -20.61
CA LEU A 338 -6.23 12.76 -19.73
C LEU A 338 -6.35 13.41 -18.34
N ILE A 339 -5.26 13.97 -17.81
CA ILE A 339 -5.23 14.65 -16.50
C ILE A 339 -6.26 15.79 -16.46
N GLU A 340 -6.25 16.64 -17.48
CA GLU A 340 -7.20 17.77 -17.57
C GLU A 340 -8.64 17.31 -17.79
N LYS A 341 -8.84 16.33 -18.69
CA LYS A 341 -10.17 15.79 -19.03
C LYS A 341 -10.83 15.08 -17.84
N SER A 342 -10.06 14.38 -17.03
CA SER A 342 -10.56 13.65 -15.86
C SER A 342 -10.91 14.56 -14.69
N GLY A 343 -10.39 15.80 -14.66
CA GLY A 343 -10.70 16.78 -13.61
C GLY A 343 -10.29 16.34 -12.22
N TRP A 344 -9.19 15.59 -12.10
CA TRP A 344 -8.69 15.09 -10.83
C TRP A 344 -8.46 16.21 -9.82
N SER A 345 -8.82 15.98 -8.57
CA SER A 345 -8.57 16.90 -7.45
C SER A 345 -7.15 16.75 -6.86
N PHE A 346 -6.32 15.90 -7.45
CA PHE A 346 -4.95 15.61 -7.04
C PHE A 346 -3.97 15.88 -8.19
N ASP A 347 -2.73 16.18 -7.82
CA ASP A 347 -1.66 16.45 -8.76
C ASP A 347 -1.12 15.15 -9.37
N CYS A 348 -0.97 15.14 -10.68
CA CYS A 348 -0.39 14.04 -11.45
C CYS A 348 0.44 14.60 -12.60
N THR A 349 1.54 13.94 -12.92
CA THR A 349 2.42 14.27 -14.05
C THR A 349 2.41 13.14 -15.07
N TYR A 350 2.29 13.48 -16.35
CA TYR A 350 2.48 12.53 -17.45
C TYR A 350 3.95 12.53 -17.89
N ASP A 351 4.62 11.37 -17.75
CA ASP A 351 6.04 11.18 -18.08
C ASP A 351 6.19 10.15 -19.21
N THR A 352 7.03 10.47 -20.19
CA THR A 352 7.37 9.60 -21.33
C THR A 352 8.88 9.41 -21.49
N THR A 353 9.65 9.65 -20.44
CA THR A 353 11.12 9.70 -20.51
C THR A 353 11.82 8.89 -19.43
N SER A 354 11.26 8.81 -18.22
CA SER A 354 12.00 8.36 -17.02
C SER A 354 11.88 6.86 -16.77
N TYR A 355 10.81 6.22 -17.24
CA TYR A 355 10.51 4.83 -16.90
C TYR A 355 10.77 3.89 -18.06
N ASP A 356 12.08 3.66 -18.36
CA ASP A 356 12.54 2.64 -19.30
C ASP A 356 12.49 1.26 -18.60
N ASN A 357 11.71 0.34 -19.16
CA ASN A 357 11.58 -1.01 -18.62
C ASN A 357 12.52 -2.03 -19.30
N GLY A 358 13.49 -1.58 -20.08
CA GLY A 358 14.43 -2.44 -20.81
C GLY A 358 13.94 -2.87 -22.20
N ALA A 359 12.64 -2.79 -22.48
CA ALA A 359 12.05 -3.04 -23.79
C ALA A 359 11.53 -1.75 -24.44
N ALA A 360 11.06 -0.81 -23.64
CA ALA A 360 10.55 0.49 -24.08
C ALA A 360 10.51 1.48 -22.91
N VAL A 361 10.44 2.77 -23.21
CA VAL A 361 10.02 3.79 -22.25
C VAL A 361 8.50 3.74 -22.14
N ILE A 362 8.00 3.46 -20.96
CA ILE A 362 6.57 3.28 -20.71
C ILE A 362 5.93 4.62 -20.36
N PRO A 363 4.89 5.07 -21.11
CA PRO A 363 4.13 6.25 -20.74
C PRO A 363 3.53 6.10 -19.34
N SER A 364 3.79 7.07 -18.46
CA SER A 364 3.55 6.95 -17.03
C SER A 364 2.73 8.10 -16.49
N TYR A 365 1.76 7.79 -15.63
CA TYR A 365 1.02 8.77 -14.83
C TYR A 365 1.54 8.70 -13.40
N LEU A 366 2.18 9.78 -12.95
CA LEU A 366 2.91 9.84 -11.69
C LEU A 366 2.23 10.82 -10.75
N LEU A 367 1.62 10.28 -9.70
CA LEU A 367 0.98 11.06 -8.66
C LEU A 367 2.03 11.69 -7.73
N VAL A 368 1.70 12.84 -7.16
CA VAL A 368 2.60 13.57 -6.26
C VAL A 368 2.44 13.03 -4.83
N PRO A 369 3.52 12.52 -4.22
CA PRO A 369 3.50 12.06 -2.84
C PRO A 369 3.56 13.25 -1.86
N VAL A 370 3.07 13.05 -0.62
CA VAL A 370 2.99 14.10 0.40
C VAL A 370 3.71 13.67 1.68
N THR A 371 4.56 14.56 2.23
CA THR A 371 5.19 14.33 3.53
C THR A 371 4.16 14.52 4.66
N VAL A 372 3.99 13.47 5.47
CA VAL A 372 3.10 13.46 6.64
C VAL A 372 3.92 13.33 7.92
N THR A 373 3.60 14.21 8.86
CA THR A 373 4.19 14.26 10.21
C THR A 373 3.06 14.40 11.22
N LYS A 374 3.39 14.32 12.50
CA LYS A 374 2.42 14.57 13.57
C LYS A 374 1.69 15.92 13.43
N ASP A 375 2.39 16.95 12.91
CA ASP A 375 1.84 18.30 12.84
C ASP A 375 0.82 18.49 11.72
N ASN A 376 0.83 17.65 10.69
CA ASN A 376 -0.05 17.80 9.52
C ASN A 376 -0.93 16.58 9.21
N ILE A 377 -0.89 15.52 10.02
CA ILE A 377 -1.76 14.34 9.87
C ILE A 377 -3.23 14.72 9.69
N GLN A 378 -3.74 15.66 10.51
CA GLN A 378 -5.14 16.10 10.43
C GLN A 378 -5.43 16.67 9.03
N LYS A 379 -4.60 17.59 8.57
CA LYS A 379 -4.79 18.27 7.28
C LYS A 379 -4.64 17.33 6.10
N GLU A 380 -3.57 16.53 6.07
CA GLU A 380 -3.19 15.75 4.89
C GLU A 380 -3.95 14.43 4.77
N LEU A 381 -4.43 13.84 5.87
CA LEU A 381 -5.09 12.54 5.87
C LEU A 381 -6.57 12.60 6.27
N VAL A 382 -6.93 13.37 7.30
CA VAL A 382 -8.29 13.37 7.85
C VAL A 382 -9.19 14.36 7.10
N ASP A 383 -8.73 15.60 6.95
CA ASP A 383 -9.51 16.65 6.25
C ASP A 383 -9.68 16.34 4.75
N THR A 384 -8.78 15.54 4.18
CA THR A 384 -8.87 15.04 2.79
C THR A 384 -9.82 13.85 2.65
N GLY A 385 -10.25 13.23 3.75
CA GLY A 385 -11.16 12.09 3.75
C GLY A 385 -10.51 10.74 3.49
N TYR A 386 -9.17 10.64 3.43
CA TYR A 386 -8.49 9.36 3.30
C TYR A 386 -8.51 8.53 4.57
N TYR A 387 -8.51 9.22 5.72
CA TYR A 387 -8.57 8.63 7.06
C TYR A 387 -9.63 9.31 7.91
N THR A 388 -10.07 8.62 8.96
CA THR A 388 -10.89 9.18 10.03
C THR A 388 -10.13 9.06 11.35
N MET A 389 -10.26 10.06 12.22
CA MET A 389 -9.70 9.97 13.56
C MET A 389 -10.57 9.08 14.44
N GLY A 390 -10.02 7.98 14.92
CA GLY A 390 -10.70 7.06 15.82
C GLY A 390 -10.87 7.60 17.24
N SER A 391 -11.72 6.95 18.01
CA SER A 391 -11.92 7.27 19.44
C SER A 391 -10.69 6.95 20.31
N ASP A 392 -9.77 6.16 19.80
CA ASP A 392 -8.46 5.83 20.37
C ASP A 392 -7.40 6.91 20.13
N GLY A 393 -7.73 7.94 19.33
CA GLY A 393 -6.85 9.06 19.02
C GLY A 393 -5.89 8.80 17.84
N TYR A 394 -6.08 7.71 17.10
CA TYR A 394 -5.29 7.37 15.92
C TYR A 394 -6.09 7.47 14.62
N PRO A 395 -5.44 7.77 13.49
CA PRO A 395 -6.11 7.79 12.20
C PRO A 395 -6.31 6.35 11.67
N HIS A 396 -7.51 6.07 11.20
CA HIS A 396 -7.89 4.81 10.56
C HIS A 396 -8.30 5.07 9.11
N PRO A 397 -7.90 4.25 8.15
CA PRO A 397 -8.25 4.44 6.74
C PRO A 397 -9.77 4.38 6.55
N VAL A 398 -10.30 5.22 5.70
CA VAL A 398 -11.71 5.14 5.26
C VAL A 398 -11.84 3.96 4.30
N GLN A 399 -12.75 3.04 4.63
CA GLN A 399 -13.01 1.82 3.86
C GLN A 399 -13.97 2.05 2.69
#